data_068b84b69aacbccf4b501c7c17cd9e2b
#
_entry.id   068b84b69aacbccf4b501c7c17cd9e2b
#
_cell.length_a   1.000
_cell.length_b   1.000
_cell.length_c   1.000
_cell.angle_alpha   90.00
_cell.angle_beta   90.00
_cell.angle_gamma   90.00
#
_symmetry.space_group_name_H-M   'P 1'
#
loop_
_entity.id
_entity.type
_entity.pdbx_description
1 polymer ?
#
loop_
_entity_poly.entity_id
_entity_poly.type
_entity_poly.pdbx_seq_one_letter_code
_entity_poly.pdbx_strand_id
1 'polypeptide(L)'
;MHILINKKYLTYDQYKVKCVVGKRGIGLKKKEGDFITPIGQYKINYILYRKERIKKIQSKLRKITIKKNMGWCNDPKSKKYNKLVNLPFNYSYEQLFKKENVYDIILVLNYNMNPVKKDKGSAIFIHVAKRYYKRTQGCVAVKKSDLLKILREIKINTKVKIEHQK
;
A
#
# COMPACT_ATOMS: atom_id res chain seq x y z
N MET A 1 -12.78 11.85 -9.08
CA MET A 1 -11.55 12.43 -8.51
C MET A 1 -10.56 11.31 -8.24
N HIS A 2 -9.27 11.51 -8.51
CA HIS A 2 -8.22 10.50 -8.42
C HIS A 2 -7.15 10.94 -7.43
N ILE A 3 -6.54 9.99 -6.74
CA ILE A 3 -5.24 10.17 -6.12
C ILE A 3 -4.20 10.05 -7.24
N LEU A 4 -3.38 11.09 -7.45
CA LEU A 4 -2.28 11.07 -8.41
C LEU A 4 -0.96 10.88 -7.66
N ILE A 5 -0.14 9.95 -8.11
CA ILE A 5 1.15 9.64 -7.48
C ILE A 5 2.25 9.70 -8.53
N ASN A 6 3.26 10.47 -8.25
CA ASN A 6 4.54 10.49 -8.98
C ASN A 6 5.71 10.18 -8.03
N LYS A 7 6.95 10.30 -8.52
CA LYS A 7 8.16 9.97 -7.73
C LYS A 7 8.33 10.79 -6.44
N LYS A 8 7.69 11.97 -6.32
CA LYS A 8 7.91 12.93 -5.23
C LYS A 8 6.64 13.24 -4.43
N TYR A 9 5.49 13.21 -5.09
CA TYR A 9 4.24 13.70 -4.51
C TYR A 9 3.08 12.76 -4.71
N LEU A 10 2.21 12.72 -3.70
CA LEU A 10 0.85 12.24 -3.79
C LEU A 10 -0.06 13.47 -3.75
N THR A 11 -0.95 13.58 -4.74
CA THR A 11 -1.91 14.69 -4.85
C THR A 11 -3.32 14.13 -4.83
N TYR A 12 -4.18 14.75 -4.03
CA TYR A 12 -5.61 14.47 -3.99
C TYR A 12 -6.36 15.74 -3.62
N ASP A 13 -7.23 16.21 -4.52
CA ASP A 13 -7.93 17.49 -4.37
C ASP A 13 -6.94 18.63 -4.09
N GLN A 14 -7.13 19.37 -3.03
CA GLN A 14 -6.23 20.44 -2.57
C GLN A 14 -4.94 19.95 -1.90
N TYR A 15 -4.85 18.68 -1.57
CA TYR A 15 -3.69 18.12 -0.88
C TYR A 15 -2.60 17.73 -1.88
N LYS A 16 -1.40 18.28 -1.70
CA LYS A 16 -0.17 17.85 -2.36
C LYS A 16 0.86 17.56 -1.28
N VAL A 17 1.11 16.29 -1.06
CA VAL A 17 1.96 15.82 0.04
C VAL A 17 3.17 15.04 -0.49
N LYS A 18 4.28 15.13 0.23
CA LYS A 18 5.49 14.38 -0.10
C LYS A 18 5.22 12.88 0.02
N CYS A 19 5.67 12.12 -0.96
CA CYS A 19 5.70 10.67 -0.90
C CYS A 19 7.04 10.11 -1.36
N VAL A 20 7.25 8.82 -1.09
CA VAL A 20 8.34 8.05 -1.68
C VAL A 20 7.79 6.77 -2.28
N VAL A 21 8.47 6.29 -3.29
CA VAL A 21 8.13 5.10 -4.06
C VAL A 21 9.26 4.06 -3.98
N GLY A 22 9.13 2.98 -4.71
CA GLY A 22 10.14 1.93 -4.79
C GLY A 22 11.53 2.46 -5.12
N LYS A 23 12.57 1.76 -4.65
CA LYS A 23 13.98 2.15 -4.85
C LYS A 23 14.31 2.37 -6.33
N ARG A 24 13.72 1.60 -7.24
CA ARG A 24 13.91 1.71 -8.69
C ARG A 24 12.89 2.64 -9.38
N GLY A 25 12.10 3.37 -8.60
CA GLY A 25 11.14 4.35 -9.12
C GLY A 25 9.80 3.73 -9.55
N ILE A 26 9.11 4.44 -10.45
CA ILE A 26 7.83 4.05 -11.04
C ILE A 26 8.09 3.44 -12.41
N GLY A 27 7.38 2.37 -12.76
CA GLY A 27 7.53 1.74 -14.07
C GLY A 27 6.73 0.45 -14.21
N LEU A 28 7.01 -0.30 -15.26
CA LEU A 28 6.44 -1.63 -15.46
C LEU A 28 7.07 -2.62 -14.49
N LYS A 29 6.26 -3.11 -13.56
CA LYS A 29 6.69 -4.13 -12.62
C LYS A 29 6.80 -5.48 -13.33
N LYS A 30 7.99 -6.10 -13.24
CA LYS A 30 8.32 -7.32 -13.98
C LYS A 30 8.23 -8.58 -13.13
N LYS A 31 8.66 -8.50 -11.87
CA LYS A 31 8.70 -9.66 -10.96
C LYS A 31 8.55 -9.25 -9.49
N GLU A 32 8.34 -10.23 -8.62
CA GLU A 32 8.43 -10.05 -7.18
C GLU A 32 9.82 -9.51 -6.79
N GLY A 33 9.87 -8.56 -5.85
CA GLY A 33 11.14 -8.01 -5.36
C GLY A 33 11.95 -7.13 -6.32
N ASP A 34 11.37 -6.63 -7.42
CA ASP A 34 12.07 -5.77 -8.39
C ASP A 34 12.20 -4.29 -7.95
N PHE A 35 11.69 -3.93 -6.78
CA PHE A 35 11.72 -2.57 -6.19
C PHE A 35 11.06 -1.48 -7.03
N ILE A 36 10.21 -1.84 -8.00
CA ILE A 36 9.46 -0.91 -8.85
C ILE A 36 8.06 -0.70 -8.27
N THR A 37 7.64 0.56 -8.17
CA THR A 37 6.23 0.91 -7.95
C THR A 37 5.52 0.85 -9.30
N PRO A 38 4.46 0.02 -9.45
CA PRO A 38 3.86 -0.21 -10.76
C PRO A 38 3.10 1.02 -11.25
N ILE A 39 3.39 1.43 -12.48
CA ILE A 39 2.61 2.43 -13.22
C ILE A 39 1.22 1.87 -13.52
N GLY A 40 0.19 2.68 -13.44
CA GLY A 40 -1.18 2.26 -13.75
C GLY A 40 -2.24 2.96 -12.91
N GLN A 41 -3.47 2.46 -13.05
CA GLN A 41 -4.63 2.94 -12.31
C GLN A 41 -5.23 1.82 -11.48
N TYR A 42 -5.40 2.08 -10.19
CA TYR A 42 -5.80 1.09 -9.18
C TYR A 42 -7.01 1.58 -8.38
N LYS A 43 -7.71 0.62 -7.76
CA LYS A 43 -8.72 0.86 -6.72
C LYS A 43 -8.09 0.64 -5.35
N ILE A 44 -8.61 1.34 -4.34
CA ILE A 44 -8.34 1.03 -2.94
C ILE A 44 -9.37 0.00 -2.50
N ASN A 45 -8.93 -1.21 -2.20
CA ASN A 45 -9.83 -2.29 -1.78
C ASN A 45 -10.35 -2.08 -0.36
N TYR A 46 -9.44 -1.76 0.56
CA TYR A 46 -9.73 -1.51 1.98
C TYR A 46 -8.51 -0.92 2.69
N ILE A 47 -8.73 -0.51 3.93
CA ILE A 47 -7.71 -0.02 4.85
C ILE A 47 -7.41 -1.10 5.87
N LEU A 48 -6.11 -1.41 6.08
CA LEU A 48 -5.62 -2.14 7.24
C LEU A 48 -5.03 -1.14 8.23
N TYR A 49 -5.26 -1.30 9.53
CA TYR A 49 -4.72 -0.36 10.51
C TYR A 49 -4.51 -0.96 11.89
N ARG A 50 -3.62 -0.37 12.65
CA ARG A 50 -3.29 -0.72 14.04
C ARG A 50 -4.23 0.04 14.99
N LYS A 51 -5.29 -0.64 15.46
CA LYS A 51 -6.33 -0.02 16.33
C LYS A 51 -5.74 0.56 17.62
N GLU A 52 -4.73 -0.07 18.20
CA GLU A 52 -4.08 0.38 19.43
C GLU A 52 -3.19 1.61 19.23
N ARG A 53 -2.83 1.95 17.99
CA ARG A 53 -2.02 3.13 17.64
C ARG A 53 -2.84 4.25 17.01
N ILE A 54 -4.01 3.91 16.46
CA ILE A 54 -4.90 4.85 15.79
C ILE A 54 -6.31 4.61 16.28
N LYS A 55 -6.74 5.44 17.23
CA LYS A 55 -8.07 5.30 17.88
C LYS A 55 -9.22 5.35 16.89
N LYS A 56 -9.15 6.22 15.88
CA LYS A 56 -10.22 6.41 14.90
C LYS A 56 -9.67 6.81 13.54
N ILE A 57 -10.05 6.06 12.49
CA ILE A 57 -9.85 6.47 11.10
C ILE A 57 -11.17 6.99 10.54
N GLN A 58 -11.18 8.28 10.21
CA GLN A 58 -12.30 8.91 9.52
C GLN A 58 -12.16 8.62 8.02
N SER A 59 -12.90 7.65 7.52
CA SER A 59 -12.95 7.30 6.10
C SER A 59 -14.20 6.49 5.80
N LYS A 60 -14.74 6.64 4.59
CA LYS A 60 -15.87 5.84 4.06
C LYS A 60 -15.41 4.47 3.56
N LEU A 61 -14.12 4.24 3.40
CA LEU A 61 -13.57 2.95 2.98
C LEU A 61 -13.72 1.88 4.07
N ARG A 62 -13.87 0.62 3.63
CA ARG A 62 -13.84 -0.55 4.54
C ARG A 62 -12.53 -0.56 5.34
N LYS A 63 -12.63 -0.83 6.64
CA LYS A 63 -11.49 -0.87 7.57
C LYS A 63 -11.37 -2.24 8.22
N ILE A 64 -10.15 -2.77 8.31
CA ILE A 64 -9.82 -4.03 8.96
C ILE A 64 -8.67 -3.77 9.94
N THR A 65 -8.83 -4.20 11.17
CA THR A 65 -7.79 -4.10 12.20
C THR A 65 -6.70 -5.13 11.96
N ILE A 66 -5.43 -4.69 11.96
CA ILE A 66 -4.27 -5.57 11.89
C ILE A 66 -4.12 -6.30 13.24
N LYS A 67 -4.10 -7.63 13.20
CA LYS A 67 -3.86 -8.51 14.34
C LYS A 67 -2.46 -9.12 14.27
N LYS A 68 -1.95 -9.60 15.42
CA LYS A 68 -0.60 -10.20 15.52
C LYS A 68 -0.38 -11.38 14.56
N ASN A 69 -1.44 -12.12 14.26
CA ASN A 69 -1.41 -13.29 13.38
C ASN A 69 -1.75 -12.97 11.92
N MET A 70 -1.56 -11.74 11.45
CA MET A 70 -1.80 -11.37 10.06
C MET A 70 -0.51 -11.18 9.28
N GLY A 71 -0.45 -11.79 8.09
CA GLY A 71 0.60 -11.64 7.10
C GLY A 71 0.04 -11.38 5.71
N TRP A 72 0.90 -10.99 4.77
CA TRP A 72 0.59 -10.87 3.35
C TRP A 72 1.47 -11.82 2.57
N CYS A 73 0.88 -12.82 1.91
CA CYS A 73 1.63 -13.81 1.17
C CYS A 73 2.31 -13.19 -0.05
N ASN A 74 3.64 -13.32 -0.12
CA ASN A 74 4.48 -12.87 -1.22
C ASN A 74 5.23 -14.02 -1.92
N ASP A 75 4.83 -15.27 -1.64
CA ASP A 75 5.43 -16.45 -2.24
C ASP A 75 4.67 -16.85 -3.53
N PRO A 76 5.30 -16.75 -4.71
CA PRO A 76 4.65 -17.13 -5.98
C PRO A 76 4.23 -18.60 -6.07
N LYS A 77 4.79 -19.49 -5.24
CA LYS A 77 4.43 -20.90 -5.19
C LYS A 77 3.10 -21.15 -4.49
N SER A 78 2.68 -20.23 -3.64
CA SER A 78 1.45 -20.36 -2.86
C SER A 78 0.20 -20.07 -3.70
N LYS A 79 -0.88 -20.83 -3.47
CA LYS A 79 -2.23 -20.49 -3.96
C LYS A 79 -2.80 -19.21 -3.32
N LYS A 80 -2.20 -18.77 -2.22
CA LYS A 80 -2.53 -17.52 -1.51
C LYS A 80 -1.65 -16.34 -1.92
N TYR A 81 -0.85 -16.46 -2.99
CA TYR A 81 -0.01 -15.38 -3.48
C TYR A 81 -0.80 -14.06 -3.61
N ASN A 82 -0.21 -12.97 -3.12
CA ASN A 82 -0.80 -11.63 -3.09
C ASN A 82 -2.16 -11.54 -2.34
N LYS A 83 -2.28 -12.28 -1.24
CA LYS A 83 -3.47 -12.28 -0.37
C LYS A 83 -3.09 -12.13 1.10
N LEU A 84 -4.03 -11.60 1.87
CA LEU A 84 -3.98 -11.61 3.33
C LEU A 84 -4.05 -13.06 3.81
N VAL A 85 -3.19 -13.42 4.77
CA VAL A 85 -3.11 -14.76 5.37
C VAL A 85 -3.06 -14.68 6.88
N ASN A 86 -3.51 -15.74 7.54
CA ASN A 86 -3.36 -15.92 8.97
C ASN A 86 -2.10 -16.73 9.28
N LEU A 87 -1.43 -16.38 10.37
CA LEU A 87 -0.25 -17.06 10.85
C LEU A 87 -0.63 -18.09 11.94
N PRO A 88 0.06 -19.24 12.02
CA PRO A 88 1.24 -19.63 11.20
C PRO A 88 0.90 -19.94 9.74
N PHE A 89 1.85 -19.67 8.84
CA PHE A 89 1.70 -19.86 7.40
C PHE A 89 2.99 -20.43 6.79
N ASN A 90 2.88 -21.49 5.95
CA ASN A 90 4.02 -22.29 5.51
C ASN A 90 4.80 -21.74 4.31
N TYR A 91 4.36 -20.64 3.73
CA TYR A 91 5.02 -19.97 2.59
C TYR A 91 5.55 -18.61 3.02
N SER A 92 6.40 -18.01 2.19
CA SER A 92 6.91 -16.67 2.45
C SER A 92 5.78 -15.63 2.54
N TYR A 93 5.90 -14.76 3.53
CA TYR A 93 4.94 -13.68 3.76
C TYR A 93 5.61 -12.45 4.37
N GLU A 94 4.94 -11.33 4.25
CA GLU A 94 5.28 -10.12 4.97
C GLU A 94 4.43 -10.00 6.23
N GLN A 95 5.08 -9.86 7.39
CA GLN A 95 4.39 -9.61 8.66
C GLN A 95 3.72 -8.23 8.62
N LEU A 96 2.41 -8.15 8.90
CA LEU A 96 1.69 -6.89 8.92
C LEU A 96 1.72 -6.21 10.29
N PHE A 97 1.75 -6.99 11.37
CA PHE A 97 1.85 -6.47 12.73
C PHE A 97 3.30 -6.16 13.07
N LYS A 98 3.78 -4.98 12.64
CA LYS A 98 5.18 -4.57 12.83
C LYS A 98 5.36 -3.76 14.11
N LYS A 99 6.58 -3.80 14.67
CA LYS A 99 7.01 -2.94 15.76
C LYS A 99 7.14 -1.49 15.30
N GLU A 100 7.64 -1.29 14.08
CA GLU A 100 7.76 0.03 13.44
C GLU A 100 6.40 0.58 13.03
N ASN A 101 6.33 1.89 12.83
CA ASN A 101 5.08 2.60 12.50
C ASN A 101 4.65 2.49 11.03
N VAL A 102 5.45 1.85 10.19
CA VAL A 102 5.22 1.82 8.73
C VAL A 102 3.88 1.23 8.34
N TYR A 103 3.36 0.29 9.13
CA TYR A 103 2.07 -0.35 8.91
C TYR A 103 1.01 0.04 9.95
N ASP A 104 1.15 1.22 10.55
CA ASP A 104 0.07 1.77 11.38
C ASP A 104 -1.21 1.97 10.55
N ILE A 105 -1.04 2.33 9.26
CA ILE A 105 -2.10 2.46 8.27
C ILE A 105 -1.59 1.93 6.93
N ILE A 106 -2.39 1.10 6.27
CA ILE A 106 -2.14 0.58 4.93
C ILE A 106 -3.41 0.76 4.08
N LEU A 107 -3.29 1.39 2.93
CA LEU A 107 -4.30 1.33 1.88
C LEU A 107 -3.89 0.23 0.91
N VAL A 108 -4.69 -0.79 0.81
CA VAL A 108 -4.44 -1.95 -0.06
C VAL A 108 -4.93 -1.64 -1.46
N LEU A 109 -4.00 -1.53 -2.42
CA LEU A 109 -4.33 -1.35 -3.83
C LEU A 109 -4.62 -2.69 -4.50
N ASN A 110 -5.52 -2.71 -5.46
CA ASN A 110 -5.92 -3.92 -6.18
C ASN A 110 -4.91 -4.39 -7.26
N TYR A 111 -3.64 -3.99 -7.13
CA TYR A 111 -2.58 -4.43 -8.03
C TYR A 111 -2.45 -5.95 -8.02
N ASN A 112 -2.42 -6.56 -9.21
CA ASN A 112 -2.23 -8.00 -9.42
C ASN A 112 -3.14 -8.90 -8.54
N MET A 113 -4.41 -8.56 -8.41
CA MET A 113 -5.34 -9.30 -7.56
C MET A 113 -6.42 -10.06 -8.32
N ASN A 114 -6.81 -9.59 -9.50
CA ASN A 114 -7.88 -10.23 -10.27
C ASN A 114 -7.69 -10.07 -11.79
N PRO A 115 -7.21 -11.10 -12.49
CA PRO A 115 -6.64 -12.33 -11.95
C PRO A 115 -5.24 -12.13 -11.34
N VAL A 116 -4.89 -12.94 -10.35
CA VAL A 116 -3.53 -12.96 -9.80
C VAL A 116 -2.59 -13.65 -10.79
N LYS A 117 -1.54 -12.97 -11.21
CA LYS A 117 -0.45 -13.53 -12.01
C LYS A 117 0.74 -13.78 -11.10
N LYS A 118 1.18 -15.05 -11.01
CA LYS A 118 2.31 -15.45 -10.17
C LYS A 118 3.58 -14.70 -10.58
N ASP A 119 4.38 -14.34 -9.59
CA ASP A 119 5.65 -13.63 -9.73
C ASP A 119 5.58 -12.26 -10.44
N LYS A 120 4.38 -11.67 -10.59
CA LYS A 120 4.23 -10.31 -11.15
C LYS A 120 4.17 -9.22 -10.07
N GLY A 121 4.48 -9.57 -8.86
CA GLY A 121 4.52 -8.68 -7.70
C GLY A 121 3.29 -8.76 -6.82
N SER A 122 3.49 -8.45 -5.54
CA SER A 122 2.48 -8.49 -4.49
C SER A 122 2.58 -7.26 -3.59
N ALA A 123 1.60 -7.10 -2.69
CA ALA A 123 1.65 -6.13 -1.61
C ALA A 123 1.96 -4.69 -2.06
N ILE A 124 1.26 -4.18 -3.09
CA ILE A 124 1.36 -2.76 -3.46
C ILE A 124 0.40 -1.95 -2.61
N PHE A 125 0.99 -1.27 -1.63
CA PHE A 125 0.29 -0.51 -0.61
C PHE A 125 0.63 0.98 -0.67
N ILE A 126 -0.28 1.83 -0.14
CA ILE A 126 0.07 3.16 0.35
C ILE A 126 0.14 3.05 1.87
N HIS A 127 1.29 3.33 2.47
CA HIS A 127 1.51 3.16 3.91
C HIS A 127 2.26 4.34 4.53
N VAL A 128 2.51 4.28 5.84
CA VAL A 128 3.23 5.33 6.56
C VAL A 128 4.72 5.32 6.21
N ALA A 129 5.26 6.48 5.88
CA ALA A 129 6.68 6.64 5.56
C ALA A 129 7.58 6.38 6.79
N LYS A 130 8.73 5.76 6.55
CA LYS A 130 9.81 5.69 7.53
C LYS A 130 10.39 7.08 7.79
N ARG A 131 11.04 7.24 8.95
CA ARG A 131 11.85 8.43 9.24
C ARG A 131 12.77 8.74 8.06
N TYR A 132 12.90 10.01 7.71
CA TYR A 132 13.67 10.50 6.54
C TYR A 132 13.19 9.99 5.18
N TYR A 133 11.94 9.53 5.05
CA TYR A 133 11.35 9.09 3.78
C TYR A 133 12.23 8.08 3.00
N LYS A 134 12.73 7.05 3.71
CA LYS A 134 13.47 5.97 3.05
C LYS A 134 12.60 5.32 1.96
N ARG A 135 13.17 5.10 0.78
CA ARG A 135 12.50 4.46 -0.35
C ARG A 135 12.04 3.04 -0.02
N THR A 136 10.96 2.62 -0.66
CA THR A 136 10.29 1.35 -0.41
C THR A 136 10.78 0.23 -1.33
N GLN A 137 10.20 -0.95 -1.18
CA GLN A 137 10.42 -2.09 -2.08
C GLN A 137 9.40 -2.15 -3.24
N GLY A 138 8.59 -1.10 -3.43
CA GLY A 138 7.58 -1.00 -4.47
C GLY A 138 6.28 -0.33 -4.01
N CYS A 139 6.04 -0.25 -2.71
CA CYS A 139 4.93 0.50 -2.14
C CYS A 139 5.13 2.02 -2.29
N VAL A 140 4.06 2.76 -2.00
CA VAL A 140 4.10 4.21 -1.83
C VAL A 140 4.05 4.52 -0.33
N ALA A 141 4.90 5.43 0.15
CA ALA A 141 4.89 5.80 1.55
C ALA A 141 4.72 7.32 1.75
N VAL A 142 3.87 7.69 2.71
CA VAL A 142 3.43 9.07 2.98
C VAL A 142 3.50 9.32 4.49
N LYS A 143 3.71 10.57 4.91
CA LYS A 143 3.66 10.95 6.32
C LYS A 143 2.30 10.59 6.92
N LYS A 144 2.28 10.01 8.13
CA LYS A 144 1.07 9.53 8.80
C LYS A 144 -0.02 10.60 8.93
N SER A 145 0.35 11.83 9.33
CA SER A 145 -0.59 12.95 9.45
C SER A 145 -1.25 13.32 8.12
N ASP A 146 -0.49 13.27 7.02
CA ASP A 146 -0.98 13.61 5.69
C ASP A 146 -1.90 12.52 5.16
N LEU A 147 -1.54 11.24 5.40
CA LEU A 147 -2.38 10.10 5.04
C LEU A 147 -3.73 10.14 5.77
N LEU A 148 -3.74 10.48 7.06
CA LEU A 148 -4.97 10.64 7.84
C LEU A 148 -5.86 11.78 7.32
N LYS A 149 -5.29 12.92 6.90
CA LYS A 149 -6.04 14.02 6.29
C LYS A 149 -6.71 13.57 4.98
N ILE A 150 -5.94 12.95 4.09
CA ILE A 150 -6.43 12.48 2.79
C ILE A 150 -7.54 11.44 2.97
N LEU A 151 -7.42 10.54 3.96
CA LEU A 151 -8.40 9.49 4.24
C LEU A 151 -9.79 10.03 4.61
N ARG A 152 -9.88 11.23 5.18
CA ARG A 152 -11.18 11.89 5.49
C ARG A 152 -11.94 12.24 4.23
N GLU A 153 -11.23 12.63 3.18
CA GLU A 153 -11.79 13.16 1.93
C GLU A 153 -11.99 12.08 0.86
N ILE A 154 -11.29 10.96 0.95
CA ILE A 154 -11.37 9.86 -0.03
C ILE A 154 -12.78 9.28 -0.09
N LYS A 155 -13.34 9.24 -1.30
CA LYS A 155 -14.62 8.59 -1.62
C LYS A 155 -14.41 7.10 -1.95
N ILE A 156 -15.45 6.29 -1.80
CA ILE A 156 -15.43 4.84 -2.05
C ILE A 156 -14.88 4.50 -3.46
N ASN A 157 -15.24 5.30 -4.46
CA ASN A 157 -14.83 5.09 -5.86
C ASN A 157 -13.55 5.84 -6.25
N THR A 158 -12.83 6.42 -5.28
CA THR A 158 -11.56 7.09 -5.56
C THR A 158 -10.56 6.09 -6.12
N LYS A 159 -10.00 6.41 -7.28
CA LYS A 159 -8.95 5.63 -7.93
C LYS A 159 -7.58 6.23 -7.62
N VAL A 160 -6.55 5.39 -7.67
CA VAL A 160 -5.15 5.77 -7.51
C VAL A 160 -4.47 5.64 -8.86
N LYS A 161 -3.97 6.74 -9.40
CA LYS A 161 -3.18 6.77 -10.64
C LYS A 161 -1.71 6.97 -10.29
N ILE A 162 -0.89 6.02 -10.67
CA ILE A 162 0.57 6.07 -10.50
C ILE A 162 1.19 6.28 -11.87
N GLU A 163 1.95 7.36 -12.04
CA GLU A 163 2.49 7.76 -13.33
C GLU A 163 3.86 8.42 -13.21
N HIS A 164 4.60 8.45 -14.33
CA HIS A 164 5.79 9.27 -14.42
C HIS A 164 5.38 10.76 -14.35
N GLN A 165 6.20 11.55 -13.70
CA GLN A 165 6.08 13.01 -13.82
C GLN A 165 6.36 13.37 -15.27
N LYS A 166 5.40 14.07 -15.92
CA LYS A 166 5.68 14.84 -17.13
C LYS A 166 6.63 15.97 -16.81
#